data_e3b9fb0bfaba95461c9cc7b6b2834c4c
#
_entry.id   e3b9fb0bfaba95461c9cc7b6b2834c4c
#
_cell.length_a   1.000
_cell.length_b   1.000
_cell.length_c   1.000
_cell.angle_alpha   90.00
_cell.angle_beta   90.00
_cell.angle_gamma   90.00
#
_symmetry.space_group_name_H-M   'P 1'
#
loop_
_entity.id
_entity.type
_entity.pdbx_description
1 polymer ?
#
loop_
_entity_poly.entity_id
_entity_poly.type
_entity_poly.pdbx_seq_one_letter_code
_entity_poly.pdbx_strand_id
1 'polypeptide(L)'
;KVGIATARYHMVDHFDGCKAFISEVGYPVIVKPDNGVGASHTYKLSSDDDLRHFLIVKEPEVSYIMEEFIHAEVNSYDAIINSKGEPIFETGNVSPISIMDIVNNDDNSVYYIVKDLHDDVRKAGRATVKSFGVRSRFVHFEFFRLTEDQPSMGKKGDVVALEVNMRPCG
;
A
#
# COMPACT_ATOMS: atom_id res chain seq x y z
N LYS A 1 6.34 -16.32 6.09
CA LYS A 1 6.16 -15.66 4.78
C LYS A 1 4.88 -16.21 4.16
N VAL A 2 3.94 -15.36 3.80
CA VAL A 2 2.65 -15.75 3.22
C VAL A 2 2.67 -15.82 1.68
N GLY A 3 3.79 -15.47 1.05
CA GLY A 3 3.94 -15.51 -0.41
C GLY A 3 3.24 -14.36 -1.16
N ILE A 4 2.75 -13.34 -0.46
CA ILE A 4 2.23 -12.12 -1.06
C ILE A 4 3.41 -11.16 -1.27
N ALA A 5 3.54 -10.61 -2.48
CA ALA A 5 4.56 -9.59 -2.78
C ALA A 5 4.30 -8.31 -1.98
N THR A 6 5.36 -7.55 -1.75
CA THR A 6 5.31 -6.19 -1.19
C THR A 6 6.18 -5.29 -2.05
N ALA A 7 5.92 -3.98 -2.04
CA ALA A 7 6.81 -3.03 -2.69
C ALA A 7 8.26 -3.21 -2.24
N ARG A 8 9.21 -3.08 -3.15
CA ARG A 8 10.61 -2.90 -2.77
C ARG A 8 10.75 -1.54 -2.11
N TYR A 9 11.63 -1.44 -1.12
CA TYR A 9 11.75 -0.22 -0.35
C TYR A 9 13.19 0.09 0.05
N HIS A 10 13.41 1.35 0.38
CA HIS A 10 14.64 1.87 0.95
C HIS A 10 14.29 2.88 2.06
N MET A 11 14.95 2.79 3.21
CA MET A 11 14.82 3.84 4.22
C MET A 11 15.53 5.09 3.74
N VAL A 12 14.81 6.22 3.72
CA VAL A 12 15.38 7.47 3.21
C VAL A 12 16.56 7.90 4.06
N ASP A 13 17.70 8.04 3.42
CA ASP A 13 18.95 8.50 4.01
C ASP A 13 19.46 9.77 3.29
N HIS A 14 20.53 9.69 2.56
CA HIS A 14 21.12 10.77 1.78
C HIS A 14 20.83 10.58 0.28
N PHE A 15 21.12 11.62 -0.52
CA PHE A 15 20.81 11.64 -1.94
C PHE A 15 21.34 10.42 -2.70
N ASP A 16 22.60 10.05 -2.49
CA ASP A 16 23.23 8.95 -3.24
C ASP A 16 22.65 7.58 -2.87
N GLY A 17 22.26 7.36 -1.60
CA GLY A 17 21.59 6.13 -1.16
C GLY A 17 20.20 6.00 -1.81
N CYS A 18 19.39 7.06 -1.77
CA CYS A 18 18.12 7.11 -2.46
C CYS A 18 18.26 6.91 -3.98
N LYS A 19 19.29 7.52 -4.60
CA LYS A 19 19.56 7.36 -6.04
C LYS A 19 19.97 5.95 -6.41
N ALA A 20 20.70 5.25 -5.58
CA ALA A 20 21.04 3.84 -5.81
C ALA A 20 19.76 2.99 -5.89
N PHE A 21 18.86 3.17 -4.92
CA PHE A 21 17.54 2.49 -4.94
C PHE A 21 16.72 2.87 -6.17
N ILE A 22 16.61 4.16 -6.50
CA ILE A 22 15.88 4.64 -7.69
C ILE A 22 16.47 4.04 -8.97
N SER A 23 17.80 3.85 -9.03
CA SER A 23 18.44 3.21 -10.20
C SER A 23 18.00 1.76 -10.40
N GLU A 24 17.57 1.08 -9.34
CA GLU A 24 17.05 -0.29 -9.40
C GLU A 24 15.57 -0.37 -9.77
N VAL A 25 14.75 0.59 -9.26
CA VAL A 25 13.29 0.53 -9.38
C VAL A 25 12.74 1.45 -10.45
N GLY A 26 13.46 2.51 -10.82
CA GLY A 26 13.01 3.57 -11.70
C GLY A 26 12.18 4.64 -11.00
N TYR A 27 11.92 5.74 -11.71
CA TYR A 27 10.93 6.73 -11.33
C TYR A 27 9.55 6.35 -11.92
N PRO A 28 8.44 6.80 -11.30
CA PRO A 28 8.36 7.49 -10.03
C PRO A 28 8.59 6.56 -8.84
N VAL A 29 8.91 7.15 -7.68
CA VAL A 29 8.92 6.46 -6.38
C VAL A 29 7.97 7.16 -5.42
N ILE A 30 7.49 6.43 -4.42
CA ILE A 30 6.64 6.94 -3.35
C ILE A 30 7.47 7.09 -2.10
N VAL A 31 7.37 8.24 -1.44
CA VAL A 31 8.02 8.49 -0.15
C VAL A 31 6.96 8.86 0.88
N LYS A 32 6.97 8.17 2.02
CA LYS A 32 6.01 8.38 3.11
C LYS A 32 6.70 8.17 4.46
N PRO A 33 6.14 8.69 5.58
CA PRO A 33 6.61 8.32 6.91
C PRO A 33 6.54 6.80 7.10
N ASP A 34 7.59 6.20 7.68
CA ASP A 34 7.62 4.75 7.95
C ASP A 34 6.66 4.36 9.09
N ASN A 35 6.24 5.36 9.88
CA ASN A 35 5.30 5.20 10.97
C ASN A 35 4.27 6.36 10.92
N GLY A 36 3.11 6.10 10.38
CA GLY A 36 2.07 7.10 10.18
C GLY A 36 0.69 6.48 9.94
N VAL A 37 -0.34 7.33 9.90
CA VAL A 37 -1.71 6.94 9.60
C VAL A 37 -2.22 7.78 8.44
N GLY A 38 -2.74 7.11 7.41
CA GLY A 38 -3.30 7.76 6.23
C GLY A 38 -2.23 8.26 5.24
N ALA A 39 -2.68 8.92 4.17
CA ALA A 39 -1.83 9.39 3.07
C ALA A 39 -1.15 10.74 3.35
N SER A 40 -1.28 11.30 4.55
CA SER A 40 -0.63 12.56 4.90
C SER A 40 0.89 12.44 4.83
N HIS A 41 1.54 13.46 4.26
CA HIS A 41 3.00 13.49 4.06
C HIS A 41 3.53 12.38 3.13
N THR A 42 2.70 11.93 2.19
CA THR A 42 3.11 11.01 1.13
C THR A 42 3.44 11.81 -0.13
N TYR A 43 4.61 11.53 -0.70
CA TYR A 43 5.17 12.26 -1.84
C TYR A 43 5.40 11.29 -3.00
N LYS A 44 5.05 11.72 -4.21
CA LYS A 44 5.42 11.04 -5.44
C LYS A 44 6.60 11.81 -6.06
N LEU A 45 7.76 11.19 -6.11
CA LEU A 45 8.94 11.80 -6.70
C LEU A 45 9.14 11.22 -8.10
N SER A 46 9.25 12.10 -9.10
CA SER A 46 9.34 11.72 -10.51
C SER A 46 10.67 12.11 -11.16
N SER A 47 11.53 12.82 -10.41
CA SER A 47 12.82 13.31 -10.89
C SER A 47 13.85 13.46 -9.77
N ASP A 48 15.11 13.63 -10.18
CA ASP A 48 16.19 13.96 -9.25
C ASP A 48 15.98 15.31 -8.55
N ASP A 49 15.31 16.24 -9.21
CA ASP A 49 15.00 17.55 -8.64
C ASP A 49 13.92 17.42 -7.55
N ASP A 50 12.90 16.58 -7.77
CA ASP A 50 11.91 16.26 -6.73
C ASP A 50 12.59 15.62 -5.51
N LEU A 51 13.53 14.69 -5.74
CA LEU A 51 14.29 14.06 -4.66
C LEU A 51 15.12 15.09 -3.88
N ARG A 52 15.83 16.01 -4.57
CA ARG A 52 16.60 17.08 -3.91
C ARG A 52 15.70 17.98 -3.08
N HIS A 53 14.57 18.39 -3.68
CA HIS A 53 13.59 19.23 -2.98
C HIS A 53 13.04 18.53 -1.74
N PHE A 54 12.61 17.27 -1.87
CA PHE A 54 12.11 16.48 -0.74
C PHE A 54 13.13 16.39 0.40
N LEU A 55 14.40 16.09 0.11
CA LEU A 55 15.45 15.98 1.12
C LEU A 55 15.71 17.30 1.87
N ILE A 56 15.40 18.45 1.25
CA ILE A 56 15.51 19.77 1.89
C ILE A 56 14.30 20.04 2.80
N VAL A 57 13.08 19.70 2.34
CA VAL A 57 11.85 20.11 3.03
C VAL A 57 11.29 19.07 4.00
N LYS A 58 11.78 17.82 3.95
CA LYS A 58 11.32 16.76 4.84
C LYS A 58 11.53 17.12 6.31
N GLU A 59 10.64 16.65 7.17
CA GLU A 59 10.77 16.83 8.61
C GLU A 59 11.99 16.06 9.14
N PRO A 60 12.93 16.73 9.87
CA PRO A 60 14.17 16.11 10.30
C PRO A 60 14.00 14.91 11.26
N GLU A 61 12.96 14.99 12.10
CA GLU A 61 12.67 13.99 13.14
C GLU A 61 11.81 12.83 12.66
N VAL A 62 11.34 12.90 11.41
CA VAL A 62 10.50 11.86 10.82
C VAL A 62 11.34 10.92 9.98
N SER A 63 11.24 9.63 10.28
CA SER A 63 11.81 8.57 9.45
C SER A 63 10.91 8.34 8.24
N TYR A 64 11.49 8.32 7.05
CA TYR A 64 10.76 8.12 5.80
C TYR A 64 11.19 6.82 5.12
N ILE A 65 10.23 6.15 4.49
CA ILE A 65 10.44 5.01 3.61
C ILE A 65 10.17 5.43 2.17
N MET A 66 11.04 5.03 1.27
CA MET A 66 10.88 5.19 -0.19
C MET A 66 10.52 3.83 -0.79
N GLU A 67 9.45 3.78 -1.55
CA GLU A 67 8.94 2.56 -2.17
C GLU A 67 8.87 2.70 -3.69
N GLU A 68 9.05 1.59 -4.41
CA GLU A 68 8.78 1.56 -5.84
C GLU A 68 7.29 1.84 -6.11
N PHE A 69 7.02 2.53 -7.20
CA PHE A 69 5.64 2.82 -7.61
C PHE A 69 4.95 1.58 -8.18
N ILE A 70 3.74 1.30 -7.73
CA ILE A 70 2.96 0.15 -8.18
C ILE A 70 1.77 0.63 -9.01
N HIS A 71 1.67 0.16 -10.25
CA HIS A 71 0.56 0.43 -11.16
C HIS A 71 -0.63 -0.49 -10.84
N ALA A 72 -1.53 -0.02 -10.00
CA ALA A 72 -2.58 -0.86 -9.45
C ALA A 72 -3.82 -0.06 -9.02
N GLU A 73 -4.92 -0.77 -8.83
CA GLU A 73 -6.08 -0.31 -8.07
C GLU A 73 -5.96 -0.76 -6.61
N VAL A 74 -6.37 0.09 -5.68
CA VAL A 74 -6.42 -0.30 -4.26
C VAL A 74 -7.70 -1.09 -4.01
N ASN A 75 -7.55 -2.28 -3.46
CA ASN A 75 -8.63 -3.15 -3.04
C ASN A 75 -8.48 -3.44 -1.55
N SER A 76 -9.55 -3.40 -0.77
CA SER A 76 -9.50 -3.80 0.62
C SER A 76 -10.05 -5.21 0.85
N TYR A 77 -9.56 -5.81 1.93
CA TYR A 77 -10.16 -6.96 2.59
C TYR A 77 -10.60 -6.52 3.98
N ASP A 78 -11.90 -6.43 4.17
CA ASP A 78 -12.54 -6.03 5.41
C ASP A 78 -13.22 -7.22 6.04
N ALA A 79 -12.89 -7.55 7.29
CA ALA A 79 -13.46 -8.73 7.91
C ALA A 79 -13.65 -8.60 9.43
N ILE A 80 -14.55 -9.44 9.93
CA ILE A 80 -14.70 -9.70 11.37
C ILE A 80 -14.13 -11.09 11.64
N ILE A 81 -13.10 -11.15 12.48
CA ILE A 81 -12.38 -12.38 12.80
C ILE A 81 -12.79 -12.88 14.19
N ASN A 82 -13.20 -14.13 14.27
CA ASN A 82 -13.60 -14.76 15.53
C ASN A 82 -12.38 -15.15 16.42
N SER A 83 -12.65 -15.73 17.60
CA SER A 83 -11.60 -16.15 18.56
C SER A 83 -10.73 -17.30 18.06
N LYS A 84 -11.15 -18.01 17.02
CA LYS A 84 -10.37 -19.09 16.40
C LYS A 84 -9.48 -18.59 15.24
N GLY A 85 -9.61 -17.31 14.84
CA GLY A 85 -8.91 -16.73 13.70
C GLY A 85 -9.62 -16.98 12.38
N GLU A 86 -10.91 -17.28 12.40
CA GLU A 86 -11.73 -17.53 11.22
C GLU A 86 -12.57 -16.28 10.90
N PRO A 87 -12.70 -15.88 9.64
CA PRO A 87 -13.59 -14.80 9.26
C PRO A 87 -15.06 -15.27 9.37
N ILE A 88 -15.88 -14.47 10.09
CA ILE A 88 -17.33 -14.66 10.19
C ILE A 88 -18.11 -13.71 9.28
N PHE A 89 -17.45 -12.67 8.80
CA PHE A 89 -17.94 -11.76 7.78
C PHE A 89 -16.76 -11.26 6.96
N GLU A 90 -16.95 -11.14 5.65
CA GLU A 90 -15.92 -10.65 4.71
C GLU A 90 -16.58 -9.74 3.66
N THR A 91 -15.95 -8.63 3.41
CA THR A 91 -16.30 -7.67 2.35
C THR A 91 -15.05 -6.96 1.85
N GLY A 92 -15.18 -5.98 0.99
CA GLY A 92 -14.07 -5.15 0.54
C GLY A 92 -14.54 -3.93 -0.24
N ASN A 93 -13.63 -2.99 -0.39
CA ASN A 93 -13.79 -1.80 -1.21
C ASN A 93 -12.84 -1.86 -2.39
N VAL A 94 -13.19 -1.14 -3.45
CA VAL A 94 -12.28 -0.80 -4.55
C VAL A 94 -12.21 0.72 -4.63
N SER A 95 -10.98 1.25 -4.60
CA SER A 95 -10.67 2.65 -4.90
C SER A 95 -10.05 2.72 -6.28
N PRO A 96 -10.80 3.12 -7.32
CA PRO A 96 -10.30 3.18 -8.69
C PRO A 96 -9.32 4.34 -8.91
N ILE A 97 -9.36 5.33 -8.02
CA ILE A 97 -8.45 6.48 -8.04
C ILE A 97 -7.42 6.30 -6.94
N SER A 98 -6.15 6.51 -7.27
CA SER A 98 -5.09 6.50 -6.27
C SER A 98 -5.36 7.55 -5.19
N ILE A 99 -5.28 7.14 -3.91
CA ILE A 99 -5.37 8.08 -2.78
C ILE A 99 -4.36 9.22 -2.92
N MET A 100 -3.21 8.94 -3.53
CA MET A 100 -2.19 9.96 -3.81
C MET A 100 -2.61 10.99 -4.85
N ASP A 101 -3.32 10.57 -5.89
CA ASP A 101 -3.84 11.51 -6.89
C ASP A 101 -4.92 12.39 -6.25
N ILE A 102 -5.73 11.84 -5.35
CA ILE A 102 -6.71 12.58 -4.56
C ILE A 102 -6.04 13.64 -3.67
N VAL A 103 -5.00 13.25 -2.93
CA VAL A 103 -4.30 14.17 -2.00
C VAL A 103 -3.51 15.25 -2.76
N ASN A 104 -2.87 14.90 -3.87
CA ASN A 104 -2.04 15.83 -4.62
C ASN A 104 -2.83 16.78 -5.53
N ASN A 105 -4.02 16.37 -5.98
CA ASN A 105 -4.82 17.14 -6.93
C ASN A 105 -6.09 17.74 -6.31
N ASP A 106 -6.31 17.56 -5.00
CA ASP A 106 -7.56 17.95 -4.32
C ASP A 106 -8.80 17.32 -4.98
N ASP A 107 -8.63 16.10 -5.51
CA ASP A 107 -9.68 15.34 -6.19
C ASP A 107 -10.64 14.68 -5.18
N ASN A 108 -11.85 14.35 -5.67
CA ASN A 108 -12.83 13.66 -4.85
C ASN A 108 -12.40 12.20 -4.60
N SER A 109 -12.44 11.79 -3.34
CA SER A 109 -12.28 10.38 -2.98
C SER A 109 -13.52 9.60 -3.40
N VAL A 110 -13.32 8.57 -4.21
CA VAL A 110 -14.39 7.64 -4.63
C VAL A 110 -13.96 6.22 -4.33
N TYR A 111 -14.76 5.53 -3.56
CA TYR A 111 -14.65 4.08 -3.39
C TYR A 111 -16.03 3.45 -3.43
N TYR A 112 -16.10 2.18 -3.76
CA TYR A 112 -17.35 1.42 -3.71
C TYR A 112 -17.15 0.07 -3.04
N ILE A 113 -18.15 -0.35 -2.28
CA ILE A 113 -18.17 -1.68 -1.66
C ILE A 113 -18.52 -2.71 -2.74
N VAL A 114 -17.71 -3.74 -2.87
CA VAL A 114 -17.96 -4.80 -3.85
C VAL A 114 -19.07 -5.73 -3.35
N LYS A 115 -19.99 -6.10 -4.24
CA LYS A 115 -21.01 -7.11 -3.94
C LYS A 115 -20.37 -8.47 -3.65
N ASP A 116 -19.41 -8.85 -4.48
CA ASP A 116 -18.69 -10.12 -4.38
C ASP A 116 -17.18 -9.80 -4.29
N LEU A 117 -16.59 -10.14 -3.16
CA LEU A 117 -15.15 -9.94 -2.94
C LEU A 117 -14.35 -10.82 -3.92
N HIS A 118 -13.39 -10.21 -4.61
CA HIS A 118 -12.49 -10.94 -5.51
C HIS A 118 -11.77 -12.08 -4.78
N ASP A 119 -11.72 -13.26 -5.39
CA ASP A 119 -11.14 -14.46 -4.76
C ASP A 119 -9.65 -14.33 -4.47
N ASP A 120 -8.89 -13.60 -5.29
CA ASP A 120 -7.48 -13.29 -5.08
C ASP A 120 -7.29 -12.42 -3.83
N VAL A 121 -8.07 -11.35 -3.68
CA VAL A 121 -8.07 -10.46 -2.50
C VAL A 121 -8.50 -11.23 -1.25
N ARG A 122 -9.56 -12.07 -1.35
CA ARG A 122 -10.00 -12.92 -0.24
C ARG A 122 -8.91 -13.88 0.21
N LYS A 123 -8.22 -14.53 -0.72
CA LYS A 123 -7.09 -15.42 -0.40
C LYS A 123 -5.95 -14.66 0.28
N ALA A 124 -5.59 -13.49 -0.23
CA ALA A 124 -4.55 -12.64 0.35
C ALA A 124 -4.94 -12.19 1.76
N GLY A 125 -6.16 -11.70 1.96
CA GLY A 125 -6.69 -11.29 3.26
C GLY A 125 -6.66 -12.40 4.30
N ARG A 126 -7.18 -13.59 3.96
CA ARG A 126 -7.16 -14.76 4.85
C ARG A 126 -5.74 -15.22 5.18
N ALA A 127 -4.82 -15.18 4.21
CA ALA A 127 -3.41 -15.50 4.42
C ALA A 127 -2.76 -14.49 5.38
N THR A 128 -3.10 -13.21 5.26
CA THR A 128 -2.64 -12.14 6.15
C THR A 128 -3.19 -12.33 7.57
N VAL A 129 -4.49 -12.60 7.74
CA VAL A 129 -5.10 -12.96 9.04
C VAL A 129 -4.32 -14.06 9.72
N LYS A 130 -4.03 -15.14 9.01
CA LYS A 130 -3.26 -16.29 9.52
C LYS A 130 -1.83 -15.91 9.91
N SER A 131 -1.15 -15.14 9.06
CA SER A 131 0.26 -14.74 9.27
C SER A 131 0.44 -13.86 10.50
N PHE A 132 -0.49 -12.94 10.73
CA PHE A 132 -0.47 -12.04 11.89
C PHE A 132 -1.14 -12.65 13.14
N GLY A 133 -1.66 -13.88 13.07
CA GLY A 133 -2.33 -14.54 14.19
C GLY A 133 -3.56 -13.79 14.69
N VAL A 134 -4.28 -13.12 13.78
CA VAL A 134 -5.41 -12.23 14.11
C VAL A 134 -6.56 -13.01 14.72
N ARG A 135 -7.10 -12.53 15.85
CA ARG A 135 -8.25 -13.13 16.55
C ARG A 135 -9.12 -12.06 17.19
N SER A 136 -10.41 -12.32 17.25
CA SER A 136 -11.42 -11.51 17.98
C SER A 136 -11.35 -10.02 17.68
N ARG A 137 -11.31 -9.64 16.39
CA ARG A 137 -11.27 -8.23 15.99
C ARG A 137 -11.74 -7.97 14.56
N PHE A 138 -11.96 -6.70 14.27
CA PHE A 138 -12.09 -6.19 12.92
C PHE A 138 -10.71 -6.05 12.28
N VAL A 139 -10.68 -6.22 10.97
CA VAL A 139 -9.51 -5.94 10.14
C VAL A 139 -9.91 -5.13 8.91
N HIS A 140 -9.00 -4.27 8.48
CA HIS A 140 -9.03 -3.54 7.22
C HIS A 140 -7.64 -3.66 6.60
N PHE A 141 -7.48 -4.56 5.64
CA PHE A 141 -6.22 -4.77 4.93
C PHE A 141 -6.34 -4.20 3.54
N GLU A 142 -5.33 -3.49 3.11
CA GLU A 142 -5.28 -2.92 1.77
C GLU A 142 -4.28 -3.68 0.91
N PHE A 143 -4.69 -3.89 -0.33
CA PHE A 143 -3.91 -4.57 -1.35
C PHE A 143 -3.95 -3.77 -2.64
N PHE A 144 -2.83 -3.75 -3.34
CA PHE A 144 -2.76 -3.37 -4.73
C PHE A 144 -3.16 -4.56 -5.59
N ARG A 145 -4.07 -4.36 -6.54
CA ARG A 145 -4.38 -5.30 -7.60
C ARG A 145 -3.84 -4.73 -8.91
N LEU A 146 -2.81 -5.38 -9.47
CA LEU A 146 -2.04 -4.83 -10.58
C LEU A 146 -2.93 -4.57 -11.81
N THR A 147 -2.81 -3.40 -12.41
CA THR A 147 -3.53 -3.02 -13.64
C THR A 147 -2.77 -3.38 -14.91
N GLU A 148 -1.47 -3.67 -14.76
CA GLU A 148 -0.57 -4.10 -15.84
C GLU A 148 0.50 -5.06 -15.30
N ASP A 149 1.24 -5.71 -16.20
CA ASP A 149 2.39 -6.53 -15.83
C ASP A 149 3.51 -5.65 -15.30
N GLN A 150 4.02 -5.99 -14.13
CA GLN A 150 5.13 -5.26 -13.49
C GLN A 150 6.20 -6.28 -13.08
N PRO A 151 7.38 -6.29 -13.74
CA PRO A 151 8.37 -7.38 -13.62
C PRO A 151 8.81 -7.70 -12.19
N SER A 152 8.87 -6.68 -11.31
CA SER A 152 9.24 -6.82 -9.90
C SER A 152 8.13 -7.38 -9.02
N MET A 153 6.86 -7.30 -9.45
CA MET A 153 5.68 -7.56 -8.64
C MET A 153 4.86 -8.76 -9.12
N GLY A 154 4.61 -8.87 -10.42
CA GLY A 154 3.76 -9.91 -10.97
C GLY A 154 3.07 -9.51 -12.28
N LYS A 155 1.99 -10.21 -12.58
CA LYS A 155 1.16 -10.01 -13.76
C LYS A 155 -0.05 -9.14 -13.43
N LYS A 156 -0.64 -8.54 -14.47
CA LYS A 156 -1.95 -7.89 -14.36
C LYS A 156 -2.95 -8.79 -13.61
N GLY A 157 -3.55 -8.24 -12.56
CA GLY A 157 -4.50 -8.93 -11.70
C GLY A 157 -3.85 -9.61 -10.47
N ASP A 158 -2.53 -9.72 -10.40
CA ASP A 158 -1.87 -10.21 -9.18
C ASP A 158 -2.04 -9.21 -8.03
N VAL A 159 -2.02 -9.74 -6.81
CA VAL A 159 -2.26 -8.99 -5.57
C VAL A 159 -0.95 -8.76 -4.84
N VAL A 160 -0.67 -7.49 -4.50
CA VAL A 160 0.49 -7.03 -3.74
C VAL A 160 0.02 -6.38 -2.44
N ALA A 161 0.66 -6.68 -1.31
CA ALA A 161 0.26 -6.11 -0.03
C ALA A 161 0.63 -4.61 0.05
N LEU A 162 -0.30 -3.82 0.59
CA LEU A 162 -0.11 -2.39 0.84
C LEU A 162 -0.09 -2.10 2.34
N GLU A 163 -1.19 -2.32 3.04
CA GLU A 163 -1.32 -1.93 4.45
C GLU A 163 -2.13 -2.94 5.27
N VAL A 164 -1.77 -3.07 6.55
CA VAL A 164 -2.45 -3.95 7.51
C VAL A 164 -2.98 -3.14 8.67
N ASN A 165 -4.29 -2.95 8.72
CA ASN A 165 -4.97 -2.20 9.78
C ASN A 165 -5.81 -3.13 10.65
N MET A 166 -5.55 -3.10 11.96
CA MET A 166 -6.27 -3.92 12.96
C MET A 166 -7.49 -3.17 13.53
N ARG A 167 -8.29 -2.58 12.65
CA ARG A 167 -9.47 -1.77 12.93
C ARG A 167 -10.54 -1.96 11.86
N PRO A 168 -11.79 -1.50 12.05
CA PRO A 168 -12.76 -1.35 10.95
C PRO A 168 -12.24 -0.38 9.88
N CYS A 169 -12.77 -0.52 8.66
CA CYS A 169 -12.66 0.52 7.63
C CYS A 169 -13.31 1.81 8.16
N GLY A 170 -12.65 2.95 8.00
CA GLY A 170 -13.16 4.25 8.44
C GLY A 170 -12.44 5.39 7.77
#